data_659e2f563b349f4c0034ba5796d81eb4
#
_entry.id   659e2f563b349f4c0034ba5796d81eb4
#
_cell.length_a   1.000
_cell.length_b   1.000
_cell.length_c   1.000
_cell.angle_alpha   90.00
_cell.angle_beta   90.00
_cell.angle_gamma   90.00
#
_symmetry.space_group_name_H-M   'P 1'
#
loop_
_entity.id
_entity.type
_entity.pdbx_description
1 polymer ?
#
loop_
_entity_poly.entity_id
_entity_poly.type
_entity_poly.pdbx_seq_one_letter_code
_entity_poly.pdbx_strand_id
1 'polypeptide(L)'
;MQVNVNSINAHMDWMANNANNIANVNTDGYNAIDTTLDDANANIVASSSRSENGTNLAKDLTEQIPISTGIEANVKAIETQDKIIGSLLDMLA
;
A
#
# COMPACT_ATOMS: atom_id res chain seq x y z
N MET A 1 -10.46 -11.41 5.42
CA MET A 1 -10.54 -9.96 5.76
C MET A 1 -9.25 -9.43 6.37
N GLN A 2 -8.63 -10.16 7.27
CA GLN A 2 -7.35 -9.73 7.88
C GLN A 2 -6.24 -9.58 6.85
N VAL A 3 -6.16 -10.46 5.87
CA VAL A 3 -5.17 -10.38 4.79
C VAL A 3 -5.35 -9.08 4.00
N ASN A 4 -6.59 -8.70 3.72
CA ASN A 4 -6.87 -7.45 2.99
C ASN A 4 -6.52 -6.22 3.82
N VAL A 5 -6.79 -6.23 5.12
CA VAL A 5 -6.41 -5.13 6.01
C VAL A 5 -4.89 -4.99 6.08
N ASN A 6 -4.17 -6.11 6.19
CA ASN A 6 -2.70 -6.08 6.20
C ASN A 6 -2.14 -5.56 4.88
N SER A 7 -2.74 -5.94 3.75
CA SER A 7 -2.34 -5.44 2.45
C SER A 7 -2.59 -3.94 2.31
N ILE A 8 -3.73 -3.44 2.80
CA ILE A 8 -4.03 -2.00 2.81
C ILE A 8 -2.98 -1.25 3.63
N ASN A 9 -2.64 -1.75 4.82
CA ASN A 9 -1.63 -1.13 5.66
C ASN A 9 -0.26 -1.08 4.97
N ALA A 10 0.13 -2.16 4.30
CA ALA A 10 1.39 -2.21 3.56
C ALA A 10 1.41 -1.19 2.40
N HIS A 11 0.30 -1.07 1.67
CA HIS A 11 0.18 -0.08 0.61
C HIS A 11 0.18 1.35 1.14
N MET A 12 -0.40 1.57 2.32
CA MET A 12 -0.39 2.89 2.96
C MET A 12 1.03 3.27 3.42
N ASP A 13 1.81 2.32 3.92
CA ASP A 13 3.23 2.56 4.24
C ASP A 13 4.01 2.93 2.98
N TRP A 14 3.77 2.22 1.89
CA TRP A 14 4.38 2.53 0.61
C TRP A 14 3.98 3.94 0.14
N MET A 15 2.70 4.28 0.24
CA MET A 15 2.21 5.61 -0.13
C MET A 15 2.87 6.70 0.71
N ALA A 16 3.02 6.48 2.02
CA ALA A 16 3.65 7.45 2.92
C ALA A 16 5.11 7.68 2.55
N ASN A 17 5.86 6.61 2.27
CA ASN A 17 7.24 6.71 1.84
C ASN A 17 7.36 7.41 0.48
N ASN A 18 6.46 7.09 -0.43
CA ASN A 18 6.38 7.72 -1.75
C ASN A 18 6.12 9.22 -1.61
N ALA A 19 5.17 9.60 -0.76
CA ALA A 19 4.84 11.00 -0.51
C ALA A 19 6.02 11.76 0.12
N ASN A 20 6.75 11.13 1.04
CA ASN A 20 7.96 11.71 1.62
C ASN A 20 9.02 11.96 0.55
N ASN A 21 9.21 11.01 -0.37
CA ASN A 21 10.16 11.18 -1.46
C ASN A 21 9.79 12.37 -2.34
N ILE A 22 8.53 12.48 -2.71
CA ILE A 22 8.06 13.58 -3.55
C ILE A 22 8.20 14.93 -2.82
N ALA A 23 7.83 14.98 -1.55
CA ALA A 23 7.92 16.21 -0.75
C ALA A 23 9.37 16.70 -0.61
N ASN A 24 10.35 15.78 -0.67
CA ASN A 24 11.76 16.10 -0.47
C ASN A 24 12.58 16.07 -1.78
N VAL A 25 11.91 16.11 -2.94
CA VAL A 25 12.60 16.04 -4.24
C VAL A 25 13.66 17.13 -4.41
N ASN A 26 13.44 18.29 -3.80
CA ASN A 26 14.38 19.42 -3.87
C ASN A 26 15.19 19.60 -2.58
N THR A 27 15.13 18.66 -1.66
CA THR A 27 15.88 18.76 -0.39
C THR A 27 17.29 18.22 -0.59
N ASP A 28 18.31 19.05 -0.34
CA ASP A 28 19.70 18.65 -0.46
C ASP A 28 20.03 17.59 0.61
N GLY A 29 20.74 16.56 0.19
CA GLY A 29 21.17 15.50 1.09
C GLY A 29 20.08 14.49 1.44
N TYR A 30 18.89 14.62 0.88
CA TYR A 30 17.82 13.64 1.08
C TYR A 30 18.09 12.38 0.28
N ASN A 31 18.01 11.24 0.95
CA ASN A 31 18.09 9.93 0.30
C ASN A 31 16.69 9.34 0.24
N ALA A 32 16.26 8.95 -0.95
CA ALA A 32 14.93 8.42 -1.18
C ALA A 32 14.71 7.11 -0.40
N ILE A 33 13.47 6.91 0.05
CA ILE A 33 13.06 5.68 0.69
C ILE A 33 12.51 4.74 -0.38
N ASP A 34 13.14 3.59 -0.55
CA ASP A 34 12.66 2.54 -1.44
C ASP A 34 11.81 1.57 -0.63
N THR A 35 10.63 1.27 -1.12
CA THR A 35 9.68 0.37 -0.47
C THR A 35 9.40 -0.81 -1.37
N THR A 36 9.47 -2.02 -0.81
CA THR A 36 9.06 -3.23 -1.50
C THR A 36 7.95 -3.90 -0.70
N LEU A 37 7.00 -4.51 -1.40
CA LEU A 37 5.95 -5.30 -0.78
C LEU A 37 6.29 -6.77 -0.95
N ASP A 38 6.43 -7.47 0.17
CA ASP A 38 6.78 -8.88 0.19
C ASP A 38 5.61 -9.70 0.72
N ASP A 39 5.47 -10.91 0.19
CA ASP A 39 4.48 -11.87 0.64
C ASP A 39 5.13 -12.77 1.70
N ALA A 40 4.69 -12.64 2.95
CA ALA A 40 5.22 -13.42 4.06
C ALA A 40 4.06 -14.12 4.77
N ASN A 41 4.06 -15.46 4.76
CA ASN A 41 3.06 -16.27 5.43
C ASN A 41 1.62 -15.86 5.08
N ALA A 42 1.36 -15.68 3.78
CA ALA A 42 0.06 -15.25 3.23
C ALA A 42 -0.34 -13.82 3.61
N ASN A 43 0.58 -13.02 4.15
CA ASN A 43 0.38 -11.60 4.42
C ASN A 43 1.31 -10.76 3.57
N ILE A 44 0.84 -9.57 3.19
CA ILE A 44 1.67 -8.60 2.49
C ILE A 44 2.29 -7.68 3.52
N VAL A 45 3.61 -7.56 3.49
CA VAL A 45 4.36 -6.66 4.39
C VAL A 45 5.20 -5.69 3.57
N ALA A 46 5.33 -4.48 4.06
CA ALA A 46 6.16 -3.46 3.43
C ALA A 46 7.54 -3.47 4.07
N SER A 47 8.58 -3.47 3.24
CA SER A 47 9.97 -3.31 3.67
C SER A 47 10.51 -2.03 3.08
N SER A 48 11.14 -1.21 3.92
CA SER A 48 11.67 0.09 3.52
C SER A 48 13.18 0.15 3.73
N SER A 49 13.87 0.79 2.80
CA SER A 49 15.31 1.03 2.92
C SER A 49 15.65 2.38 2.30
N ARG A 50 16.72 3.01 2.81
CA ARG A 50 17.22 4.25 2.22
C ARG A 50 18.08 3.95 1.00
N SER A 51 17.80 4.66 -0.09
CA SER A 51 18.61 4.64 -1.29
C SER A 51 19.86 5.52 -1.09
N GLU A 52 20.87 5.32 -1.91
CA GLU A 52 22.03 6.22 -1.96
C GLU A 52 21.76 7.44 -2.83
N ASN A 53 20.64 7.44 -3.55
CA ASN A 53 20.27 8.49 -4.49
C ASN A 53 19.11 9.32 -3.94
N GLY A 54 18.96 10.53 -4.48
CA GLY A 54 17.79 11.37 -4.18
C GLY A 54 16.53 10.83 -4.82
N THR A 55 15.45 11.59 -4.67
CA THR A 55 14.14 11.20 -5.19
C THR A 55 14.14 11.11 -6.72
N ASN A 56 13.59 10.02 -7.25
CA ASN A 56 13.27 9.89 -8.65
C ASN A 56 11.78 10.22 -8.83
N LEU A 57 11.48 11.46 -9.20
CA LEU A 57 10.11 11.96 -9.27
C LEU A 57 9.24 11.18 -10.25
N ALA A 58 9.80 10.84 -11.42
CA ALA A 58 9.05 10.09 -12.43
C ALA A 58 8.65 8.70 -11.93
N LYS A 59 9.58 8.02 -11.24
CA LYS A 59 9.33 6.71 -10.66
C LYS A 59 8.26 6.79 -9.57
N ASP A 60 8.39 7.76 -8.65
CA ASP A 60 7.47 7.90 -7.52
C ASP A 60 6.07 8.28 -7.97
N LEU A 61 5.93 9.19 -8.95
CA LEU A 61 4.63 9.54 -9.50
C LEU A 61 3.98 8.35 -10.21
N THR A 62 4.77 7.56 -10.93
CA THR A 62 4.28 6.36 -11.62
C THR A 62 3.82 5.30 -10.62
N GLU A 63 4.54 5.16 -9.51
CA GLU A 63 4.20 4.18 -8.48
C GLU A 63 2.90 4.49 -7.75
N GLN A 64 2.44 5.73 -7.75
CA GLN A 64 1.17 6.09 -7.11
C GLN A 64 -0.02 5.35 -7.73
N ILE A 65 0.04 5.02 -9.01
CA ILE A 65 -1.06 4.31 -9.68
C ILE A 65 -1.23 2.89 -9.11
N PRO A 66 -0.21 2.01 -9.10
CA PRO A 66 -0.38 0.68 -8.51
C PRO A 66 -0.65 0.71 -7.01
N ILE A 67 -0.13 1.70 -6.27
CA ILE A 67 -0.41 1.85 -4.85
C ILE A 67 -1.91 2.11 -4.64
N SER A 68 -2.47 3.08 -5.35
CA SER A 68 -3.90 3.41 -5.24
C SER A 68 -4.77 2.26 -5.70
N THR A 69 -4.42 1.60 -6.80
CA THR A 69 -5.15 0.45 -7.32
C THR A 69 -5.16 -0.71 -6.32
N GLY A 70 -4.02 -0.96 -5.66
CA GLY A 70 -3.93 -2.01 -4.65
C GLY A 70 -4.82 -1.73 -3.45
N ILE A 71 -4.87 -0.48 -2.98
CA ILE A 71 -5.75 -0.09 -1.87
C ILE A 71 -7.22 -0.26 -2.27
N GLU A 72 -7.61 0.24 -3.44
CA GLU A 72 -8.98 0.12 -3.94
C GLU A 72 -9.43 -1.34 -4.08
N ALA A 73 -8.57 -2.20 -4.63
CA ALA A 73 -8.89 -3.61 -4.80
C ALA A 73 -9.14 -4.29 -3.45
N ASN A 74 -8.33 -3.97 -2.44
CA ASN A 74 -8.49 -4.54 -1.11
C ASN A 74 -9.74 -4.02 -0.39
N VAL A 75 -10.07 -2.74 -0.56
CA VAL A 75 -11.30 -2.17 -0.01
C VAL A 75 -12.53 -2.85 -0.62
N LYS A 76 -12.53 -3.05 -1.94
CA LYS A 76 -13.64 -3.74 -2.61
C LYS A 76 -13.77 -5.18 -2.17
N ALA A 77 -12.66 -5.87 -1.94
CA ALA A 77 -12.69 -7.24 -1.43
C ALA A 77 -13.32 -7.30 -0.04
N ILE A 78 -13.00 -6.35 0.84
CA ILE A 78 -13.59 -6.25 2.17
C ILE A 78 -15.10 -5.97 2.07
N GLU A 79 -15.51 -5.05 1.21
CA GLU A 79 -16.93 -4.75 0.99
C GLU A 79 -17.71 -6.00 0.55
N THR A 80 -17.13 -6.77 -0.38
CA THR A 80 -17.74 -8.00 -0.87
C THR A 80 -17.87 -9.03 0.24
N GLN A 81 -16.86 -9.19 1.06
CA GLN A 81 -16.88 -10.09 2.20
C GLN A 81 -17.96 -9.69 3.21
N ASP A 82 -18.09 -8.41 3.49
CA ASP A 82 -19.14 -7.89 4.37
C ASP A 82 -20.52 -8.21 3.84
N LYS A 83 -20.75 -8.05 2.55
CA LYS A 83 -22.04 -8.35 1.92
C LYS A 83 -22.37 -9.84 2.00
N ILE A 84 -21.38 -10.70 1.78
CA ILE A 84 -21.56 -12.15 1.87
C ILE A 84 -21.90 -12.55 3.31
N ILE A 85 -21.20 -12.01 4.29
CA ILE A 85 -21.46 -12.29 5.70
C ILE A 85 -22.86 -11.81 6.08
N GLY A 86 -23.25 -10.60 5.65
CA GLY A 86 -24.58 -10.07 5.89
C GLY A 86 -25.66 -10.95 5.31
N SER A 87 -25.48 -11.43 4.07
CA SER A 87 -26.42 -12.34 3.42
C SER A 87 -26.55 -13.67 4.16
N LEU A 88 -25.43 -14.22 4.65
CA LEU A 88 -25.45 -15.46 5.42
C LEU A 88 -26.19 -15.28 6.74
N LEU A 89 -25.99 -14.16 7.42
CA LEU A 89 -26.70 -13.84 8.65
C LEU A 89 -28.20 -13.72 8.41
N ASP A 90 -28.61 -13.07 7.31
CA ASP A 90 -30.01 -12.95 6.93
C ASP A 90 -30.64 -14.32 6.66
N MET A 91 -29.87 -15.23 6.06
CA MET A 91 -30.37 -16.60 5.79
C MET A 91 -30.54 -17.41 7.08
N LEU A 92 -29.75 -17.11 8.10
CA LEU A 92 -29.82 -17.80 9.41
C LEU A 92 -30.92 -17.23 10.30
N ALA A 93 -31.30 -16.01 10.05
CA ALA A 93 -32.38 -15.36 10.79
C ALA A 93 -33.73 -15.71 10.18
#